data_45c5eee157c9a9e059a6130a8be26aa8
#
_entry.id   45c5eee157c9a9e059a6130a8be26aa8
#
_cell.length_a   1.000
_cell.length_b   1.000
_cell.length_c   1.000
_cell.angle_alpha   90.00
_cell.angle_beta   90.00
_cell.angle_gamma   90.00
#
_symmetry.space_group_name_H-M   'P 1'
#
loop_
_entity.id
_entity.type
_entity.pdbx_description
1 polymer ?
#
loop_
_entity_poly.entity_id
_entity_poly.type
_entity_poly.pdbx_seq_one_letter_code
_entity_poly.pdbx_strand_id
1 'polypeptide(L)'
;MARPLLLVFLLAGSLCAQARRSVFLITDAEGVAGVCRQEQTDPANTEMQRLLTGEINAAVRGFLAAGAAEVIVWDGHDGSRTLSALTIHPRSKLIFGSLGPSMLMERGFAAVAFVGQHARANRASAVMAHSYSS
;
A
#
# COMPACT_ATOMS: atom_id res chain seq x y z
N MET A 1 2.39 48.46 -0.66
CA MET A 1 2.96 47.43 -1.55
C MET A 1 3.22 46.12 -0.81
N ALA A 2 2.22 45.51 -0.15
CA ALA A 2 2.43 44.31 0.70
C ALA A 2 1.61 43.07 0.25
N ARG A 3 1.07 43.06 -0.98
CA ARG A 3 0.22 41.98 -1.46
C ARG A 3 0.91 40.74 -2.10
N PRO A 4 2.12 40.80 -2.72
CA PRO A 4 2.72 39.62 -3.34
C PRO A 4 3.30 38.59 -2.34
N LEU A 5 3.71 39.03 -1.13
CA LEU A 5 4.36 38.14 -0.17
C LEU A 5 3.37 37.14 0.47
N LEU A 6 2.12 37.56 0.68
CA LEU A 6 1.08 36.72 1.28
C LEU A 6 0.65 35.58 0.33
N LEU A 7 0.65 35.83 -0.97
CA LEU A 7 0.28 34.83 -1.98
C LEU A 7 1.34 33.72 -2.12
N VAL A 8 2.61 34.06 -2.00
CA VAL A 8 3.73 33.11 -2.06
C VAL A 8 3.74 32.19 -0.84
N PHE A 9 3.43 32.69 0.36
CA PHE A 9 3.32 31.87 1.57
C PHE A 9 2.14 30.90 1.53
N LEU A 10 1.01 31.28 0.97
CA LEU A 10 -0.15 30.41 0.82
C LEU A 10 0.10 29.27 -0.18
N LEU A 11 0.81 29.53 -1.27
CA LEU A 11 1.20 28.53 -2.26
C LEU A 11 2.24 27.53 -1.71
N ALA A 12 3.24 28.01 -0.98
CA ALA A 12 4.24 27.15 -0.35
C ALA A 12 3.63 26.25 0.75
N GLY A 13 2.69 26.78 1.53
CA GLY A 13 1.96 26.01 2.54
C GLY A 13 1.10 24.90 1.94
N SER A 14 0.48 25.14 0.78
CA SER A 14 -0.34 24.16 0.07
C SER A 14 0.48 23.02 -0.52
N LEU A 15 1.67 23.28 -1.06
CA LEU A 15 2.58 22.26 -1.58
C LEU A 15 3.14 21.35 -0.47
N CYS A 16 3.51 21.94 0.66
CA CYS A 16 3.99 21.17 1.82
C CYS A 16 2.87 20.31 2.45
N ALA A 17 1.63 20.81 2.47
CA ALA A 17 0.47 20.07 2.98
C ALA A 17 0.08 18.90 2.06
N GLN A 18 0.34 19.01 0.77
CA GLN A 18 0.03 17.95 -0.20
C GLN A 18 1.00 16.77 -0.08
N ALA A 19 2.28 17.03 0.13
CA ALA A 19 3.29 15.98 0.36
C ALA A 19 3.01 15.17 1.65
N ARG A 20 2.37 15.77 2.66
CA ARG A 20 2.00 15.13 3.94
C ARG A 20 0.72 14.30 3.90
N ARG A 21 0.05 14.15 2.76
CA ARG A 21 -1.20 13.39 2.63
C ARG A 21 -1.07 12.18 1.71
N SER A 22 0.15 11.72 1.44
CA SER A 22 0.38 10.48 0.70
C SER A 22 0.37 9.30 1.66
N VAL A 23 -0.28 8.21 1.25
CA VAL A 23 -0.31 6.94 1.97
C VAL A 23 0.44 5.90 1.15
N PHE A 24 1.32 5.15 1.82
CA PHE A 24 1.99 4.00 1.23
C PHE A 24 1.34 2.72 1.74
N LEU A 25 0.82 1.90 0.83
CA LEU A 25 0.12 0.67 1.11
C LEU A 25 0.99 -0.52 0.67
N ILE A 26 1.41 -1.33 1.62
CA ILE A 26 2.20 -2.55 1.39
C ILE A 26 1.23 -3.72 1.39
N THR A 27 1.33 -4.58 0.37
CA THR A 27 0.41 -5.71 0.22
C THR A 27 1.11 -7.04 0.40
N ASP A 28 0.34 -8.02 0.84
CA ASP A 28 0.77 -9.40 1.02
C ASP A 28 -0.42 -10.34 0.82
N ALA A 29 -0.22 -11.63 0.66
CA ALA A 29 -1.30 -12.56 0.32
C ALA A 29 -1.82 -13.36 1.50
N GLU A 30 -0.98 -13.72 2.44
CA GLU A 30 -1.28 -14.71 3.49
C GLU A 30 -2.29 -14.23 4.52
N GLY A 31 -2.43 -12.93 4.69
CA GLY A 31 -3.41 -12.32 5.60
C GLY A 31 -4.72 -11.91 4.94
N VAL A 32 -4.92 -12.18 3.66
CA VAL A 32 -6.15 -11.85 2.92
C VAL A 32 -7.31 -12.71 3.43
N ALA A 33 -8.47 -12.11 3.63
CA ALA A 33 -9.67 -12.84 4.04
C ALA A 33 -10.06 -13.90 2.99
N GLY A 34 -10.15 -15.16 3.43
CA GLY A 34 -10.41 -16.31 2.55
C GLY A 34 -9.14 -17.06 2.12
N VAL A 35 -7.95 -16.50 2.34
CA VAL A 35 -6.67 -17.18 2.13
C VAL A 35 -6.22 -17.81 3.46
N CYS A 36 -6.18 -19.13 3.55
CA CYS A 36 -5.89 -19.84 4.79
C CYS A 36 -4.96 -21.06 4.59
N ARG A 37 -4.49 -21.29 3.38
CA ARG A 37 -3.56 -22.37 3.02
C ARG A 37 -2.46 -21.88 2.09
N GLN A 38 -1.27 -22.47 2.20
CA GLN A 38 -0.11 -22.06 1.42
C GLN A 38 -0.34 -22.11 -0.09
N GLU A 39 -1.07 -23.08 -0.59
CA GLU A 39 -1.33 -23.24 -2.02
C GLU A 39 -2.18 -22.07 -2.58
N GLN A 40 -2.92 -21.40 -1.73
CA GLN A 40 -3.72 -20.24 -2.13
C GLN A 40 -2.89 -18.97 -2.32
N THR A 41 -1.69 -18.92 -1.76
CA THR A 41 -0.82 -17.72 -1.87
C THR A 41 0.00 -17.68 -3.15
N ASP A 42 -0.07 -18.71 -4.01
CA ASP A 42 0.59 -18.66 -5.31
C ASP A 42 0.20 -17.37 -6.07
N PRO A 43 1.17 -16.56 -6.52
CA PRO A 43 0.90 -15.35 -7.28
C PRO A 43 0.00 -15.52 -8.50
N ALA A 44 -0.04 -16.73 -9.09
CA ALA A 44 -0.92 -17.07 -10.20
C ALA A 44 -2.35 -17.46 -9.78
N ASN A 45 -2.62 -17.58 -8.48
CA ASN A 45 -3.96 -17.92 -7.98
C ASN A 45 -4.94 -16.78 -8.20
N THR A 46 -5.83 -16.95 -9.17
CA THR A 46 -6.77 -15.89 -9.57
C THR A 46 -7.83 -15.56 -8.51
N GLU A 47 -8.20 -16.51 -7.65
CA GLU A 47 -9.12 -16.24 -6.54
C GLU A 47 -8.45 -15.34 -5.50
N MET A 48 -7.24 -15.68 -5.08
CA MET A 48 -6.46 -14.84 -4.17
C MET A 48 -6.24 -13.45 -4.75
N GLN A 49 -5.84 -13.33 -6.02
CA GLN A 49 -5.66 -12.03 -6.68
C GLN A 49 -6.94 -11.17 -6.63
N ARG A 50 -8.10 -11.77 -6.82
CA ARG A 50 -9.40 -11.07 -6.76
C ARG A 50 -9.74 -10.62 -5.34
N LEU A 51 -9.52 -11.47 -4.34
CA LEU A 51 -9.75 -11.17 -2.93
C LEU A 51 -8.83 -10.03 -2.48
N LEU A 52 -7.54 -10.16 -2.71
CA LEU A 52 -6.52 -9.15 -2.37
C LEU A 52 -6.82 -7.81 -3.06
N THR A 53 -7.11 -7.82 -4.36
CA THR A 53 -7.47 -6.61 -5.10
C THR A 53 -8.71 -5.94 -4.52
N GLY A 54 -9.70 -6.71 -4.10
CA GLY A 54 -10.92 -6.22 -3.46
C GLY A 54 -10.63 -5.47 -2.16
N GLU A 55 -9.81 -6.05 -1.28
CA GLU A 55 -9.39 -5.43 -0.01
C GLU A 55 -8.57 -4.15 -0.25
N ILE A 56 -7.60 -4.21 -1.17
CA ILE A 56 -6.77 -3.05 -1.52
C ILE A 56 -7.64 -1.90 -2.05
N ASN A 57 -8.54 -2.20 -2.98
CA ASN A 57 -9.42 -1.18 -3.55
C ASN A 57 -10.36 -0.58 -2.50
N ALA A 58 -10.79 -1.35 -1.51
CA ALA A 58 -11.57 -0.85 -0.38
C ALA A 58 -10.71 0.08 0.52
N ALA A 59 -9.48 -0.31 0.83
CA ALA A 59 -8.55 0.51 1.59
C ALA A 59 -8.22 1.83 0.87
N VAL A 60 -7.93 1.77 -0.45
CA VAL A 60 -7.66 2.96 -1.26
C VAL A 60 -8.85 3.93 -1.22
N ARG A 61 -10.08 3.43 -1.40
CA ARG A 61 -11.29 4.27 -1.29
C ARG A 61 -11.40 4.92 0.09
N GLY A 62 -11.13 4.17 1.15
CA GLY A 62 -11.15 4.67 2.53
C GLY A 62 -10.12 5.80 2.75
N PHE A 63 -8.88 5.62 2.33
CA PHE A 63 -7.85 6.66 2.45
C PHE A 63 -8.18 7.92 1.64
N LEU A 64 -8.66 7.75 0.42
CA LEU A 64 -9.07 8.89 -0.41
C LEU A 64 -10.27 9.63 0.19
N ALA A 65 -11.24 8.93 0.77
CA ALA A 65 -12.37 9.53 1.47
C ALA A 65 -11.93 10.27 2.74
N ALA A 66 -10.89 9.78 3.42
CA ALA A 66 -10.28 10.44 4.59
C ALA A 66 -9.37 11.63 4.21
N GLY A 67 -9.26 11.98 2.93
CA GLY A 67 -8.52 13.15 2.47
C GLY A 67 -7.07 12.87 2.06
N ALA A 68 -6.67 11.62 1.86
CA ALA A 68 -5.40 11.33 1.22
C ALA A 68 -5.37 11.93 -0.19
N ALA A 69 -4.28 12.64 -0.49
CA ALA A 69 -4.07 13.22 -1.81
C ALA A 69 -3.58 12.17 -2.82
N GLU A 70 -2.87 11.18 -2.31
CA GLU A 70 -2.26 10.10 -3.09
C GLU A 70 -2.23 8.81 -2.28
N VAL A 71 -2.50 7.68 -2.93
CA VAL A 71 -2.28 6.35 -2.38
C VAL A 71 -1.37 5.59 -3.33
N ILE A 72 -0.23 5.15 -2.82
CA ILE A 72 0.74 4.35 -3.56
C ILE A 72 0.65 2.93 -3.01
N VAL A 73 0.37 1.98 -3.89
CA VAL A 73 0.26 0.55 -3.58
C VAL A 73 1.52 -0.14 -4.06
N TRP A 74 2.20 -0.85 -3.17
CA TRP A 74 3.30 -1.73 -3.52
C TRP A 74 2.82 -3.17 -3.48
N ASP A 75 2.95 -3.87 -4.61
CA ASP A 75 2.75 -5.32 -4.69
C ASP A 75 3.93 -6.02 -4.00
N GLY A 76 3.79 -6.27 -2.71
CA GLY A 76 4.86 -6.78 -1.84
C GLY A 76 4.98 -8.30 -1.80
N HIS A 77 3.99 -9.03 -2.30
CA HIS A 77 3.98 -10.49 -2.23
C HIS A 77 4.80 -11.12 -3.35
N ASP A 78 5.63 -12.09 -3.00
CA ASP A 78 6.35 -13.04 -3.88
C ASP A 78 6.77 -12.49 -5.26
N GLY A 79 7.64 -11.50 -5.25
CA GLY A 79 8.22 -10.92 -6.46
C GLY A 79 7.31 -9.98 -7.24
N SER A 80 6.29 -9.41 -6.59
CA SER A 80 5.40 -8.38 -7.15
C SER A 80 4.65 -8.85 -8.41
N ARG A 81 3.94 -9.95 -8.34
CA ARG A 81 3.17 -10.53 -9.46
C ARG A 81 1.72 -10.84 -9.12
N THR A 82 1.22 -10.28 -8.02
CA THR A 82 -0.11 -10.58 -7.49
C THR A 82 -1.19 -9.62 -7.97
N LEU A 83 -0.82 -8.37 -8.22
CA LEU A 83 -1.74 -7.31 -8.59
C LEU A 83 -1.71 -7.02 -10.09
N SER A 84 -2.79 -6.44 -10.59
CA SER A 84 -2.90 -6.00 -11.98
C SER A 84 -3.26 -4.53 -12.06
N ALA A 85 -2.54 -3.79 -12.90
CA ALA A 85 -2.88 -2.39 -13.19
C ALA A 85 -4.26 -2.20 -13.83
N LEU A 86 -4.85 -3.28 -14.38
CA LEU A 86 -6.19 -3.23 -14.97
C LEU A 86 -7.30 -3.28 -13.91
N THR A 87 -7.03 -3.81 -12.73
CA THR A 87 -8.04 -4.07 -11.70
C THR A 87 -7.87 -3.25 -10.43
N ILE A 88 -6.67 -2.68 -10.24
CA ILE A 88 -6.41 -1.79 -9.11
C ILE A 88 -7.16 -0.46 -9.25
N HIS A 89 -7.47 0.17 -8.13
CA HIS A 89 -8.23 1.42 -8.11
C HIS A 89 -7.55 2.51 -8.96
N PRO A 90 -8.25 3.17 -9.91
CA PRO A 90 -7.64 4.05 -10.91
C PRO A 90 -7.00 5.32 -10.33
N ARG A 91 -7.34 5.68 -9.10
CA ARG A 91 -6.73 6.81 -8.37
C ARG A 91 -5.55 6.40 -7.49
N SER A 92 -5.13 5.14 -7.51
CA SER A 92 -3.89 4.70 -6.85
C SER A 92 -2.76 4.59 -7.86
N LYS A 93 -1.54 4.63 -7.37
CA LYS A 93 -0.33 4.29 -8.13
C LYS A 93 0.12 2.91 -7.72
N LEU A 94 0.40 2.05 -8.68
CA LEU A 94 0.88 0.70 -8.43
C LEU A 94 2.39 0.61 -8.69
N ILE A 95 3.11 0.03 -7.75
CA ILE A 95 4.54 -0.24 -7.85
C ILE A 95 4.76 -1.76 -7.85
N PHE A 96 5.58 -2.21 -8.78
CA PHE A 96 6.10 -3.57 -8.87
C PHE A 96 7.60 -3.60 -8.57
N GLY A 97 8.10 -4.75 -8.14
CA GLY A 97 9.51 -5.01 -7.91
C GLY A 97 9.95 -4.77 -6.46
N SER A 98 11.21 -5.10 -6.20
CA SER A 98 11.80 -4.95 -4.87
C SER A 98 12.02 -3.48 -4.54
N LEU A 99 11.50 -3.06 -3.40
CA LEU A 99 11.73 -1.73 -2.86
C LEU A 99 12.74 -1.82 -1.71
N GLY A 100 13.76 -0.97 -1.76
CA GLY A 100 14.66 -0.80 -0.63
C GLY A 100 13.99 0.00 0.50
N PRO A 101 14.43 -0.19 1.76
CA PRO A 101 13.90 0.54 2.92
C PRO A 101 14.00 2.08 2.79
N SER A 102 14.99 2.57 2.06
CA SER A 102 15.23 3.99 1.79
C SER A 102 14.01 4.68 1.16
N MET A 103 13.27 4.00 0.31
CA MET A 103 12.13 4.61 -0.38
C MET A 103 11.01 5.06 0.57
N LEU A 104 10.79 4.32 1.66
CA LEU A 104 9.81 4.69 2.69
C LEU A 104 10.27 5.92 3.48
N MET A 105 11.57 6.05 3.71
CA MET A 105 12.15 7.14 4.50
C MET A 105 12.31 8.43 3.72
N GLU A 106 12.63 8.34 2.43
CA GLU A 106 12.93 9.50 1.58
C GLU A 106 11.67 10.28 1.14
N ARG A 107 10.53 9.63 1.03
CA ARG A 107 9.31 10.26 0.50
C ARG A 107 8.40 10.93 1.52
N GLY A 108 8.62 10.72 2.81
CA GLY A 108 7.87 11.39 3.87
C GLY A 108 6.36 11.14 3.79
N PHE A 109 5.93 9.88 3.70
CA PHE A 109 4.51 9.51 3.70
C PHE A 109 3.81 9.93 4.99
N ALA A 110 2.55 10.35 4.88
CA ALA A 110 1.71 10.65 6.02
C ALA A 110 1.35 9.39 6.82
N ALA A 111 1.24 8.25 6.13
CA ALA A 111 0.99 6.95 6.74
C ALA A 111 1.55 5.82 5.87
N VAL A 112 1.91 4.73 6.54
CA VAL A 112 2.19 3.43 5.93
C VAL A 112 1.13 2.46 6.45
N ALA A 113 0.51 1.71 5.57
CA ALA A 113 -0.50 0.72 5.90
C ALA A 113 -0.14 -0.63 5.28
N PHE A 114 -0.65 -1.70 5.88
CA PHE A 114 -0.46 -3.06 5.42
C PHE A 114 -1.82 -3.69 5.11
N VAL A 115 -1.93 -4.42 4.01
CA VAL A 115 -3.11 -5.21 3.64
C VAL A 115 -2.66 -6.62 3.28
N GLY A 116 -3.32 -7.61 3.85
CA GLY A 116 -3.02 -9.02 3.60
C GLY A 116 -1.73 -9.52 4.27
N GLN A 117 -1.14 -8.77 5.20
CA GLN A 117 0.13 -9.13 5.84
C GLN A 117 -0.02 -10.35 6.75
N HIS A 118 0.92 -11.30 6.61
CA HIS A 118 1.04 -12.46 7.50
C HIS A 118 1.56 -12.10 8.90
N ALA A 119 1.32 -12.97 9.86
CA ALA A 119 1.93 -12.87 11.17
C ALA A 119 3.42 -13.28 11.12
N ARG A 120 4.23 -12.69 12.01
CA ARG A 120 5.63 -13.10 12.16
C ARG A 120 5.77 -14.54 12.60
N ALA A 121 6.90 -15.18 12.31
CA ALA A 121 7.25 -16.51 12.79
C ALA A 121 7.10 -16.64 14.31
N ASN A 122 6.79 -17.85 14.78
CA ASN A 122 6.58 -18.17 16.18
C ASN A 122 5.36 -17.48 16.85
N ARG A 123 4.42 -16.97 16.07
CA ARG A 123 3.14 -16.49 16.60
C ARG A 123 2.20 -17.67 16.77
N ALA A 124 1.87 -18.03 18.01
CA ALA A 124 0.93 -19.09 18.30
C ALA A 124 -0.46 -18.80 17.69
N SER A 125 -1.08 -19.84 17.13
CA SER A 125 -2.42 -19.78 16.51
C SER A 125 -2.57 -18.84 15.31
N ALA A 126 -1.46 -18.44 14.68
CA ALA A 126 -1.50 -17.67 13.46
C ALA A 126 -1.41 -18.57 12.23
N VAL A 127 -2.19 -18.26 11.20
CA VAL A 127 -2.16 -18.94 9.91
C VAL A 127 -0.96 -18.44 9.12
N MET A 128 -0.21 -19.36 8.48
CA MET A 128 0.93 -19.07 7.61
C MET A 128 1.96 -18.09 8.21
N ALA A 129 2.17 -18.17 9.54
CA ALA A 129 3.11 -17.29 10.21
C ALA A 129 4.56 -17.61 9.81
N HIS A 130 5.26 -16.63 9.27
CA HIS A 130 6.68 -16.76 8.91
C HIS A 130 7.41 -15.42 9.06
N SER A 131 8.72 -15.44 8.93
CA SER A 131 9.55 -14.23 8.78
C SER A 131 10.33 -14.37 7.49
N TYR A 132 10.75 -13.26 6.92
CA TYR A 132 11.58 -13.30 5.74
C TYR A 132 12.79 -14.22 5.98
N SER A 133 13.00 -15.19 5.10
CA SER A 133 14.25 -15.90 5.01
C SER A 133 15.23 -15.02 4.24
N SER A 134 16.36 -14.73 4.85
CA SER A 134 17.50 -14.13 4.17
C SER A 134 18.13 -15.13 3.21
#